data_c0822dbff28eb69b29f37a29ea9f9ed1
#
_entry.id   c0822dbff28eb69b29f37a29ea9f9ed1
#
_cell.length_a   1.000
_cell.length_b   1.000
_cell.length_c   1.000
_cell.angle_alpha   90.00
_cell.angle_beta   90.00
_cell.angle_gamma   90.00
#
_symmetry.space_group_name_H-M   'P 1'
#
loop_
_entity.id
_entity.type
_entity.pdbx_description
1 polymer ?
#
loop_
_entity_poly.entity_id
_entity_poly.type
_entity_poly.pdbx_seq_one_letter_code
_entity_poly.pdbx_strand_id
1 'polypeptide(L)'
;MCIRDRYCSDTYSDDLPYWIKKGNKKQLMVPYTLDNNDMRFATNQGFNSGEQFYNYLKDSFDALYEEGKTSPKMMSVGLHCRLIGRPGRIQSLKKFLNYITKFKDIWICKRVDIAKHWIKNYS
;
A
#
# COMPACT_ATOMS: atom_id res chain seq x y z
N MET A 1 -13.52 -0.46 6.27
CA MET A 1 -14.94 -0.31 5.88
C MET A 1 -15.18 -1.17 4.66
N CYS A 2 -15.95 -2.22 4.80
CA CYS A 2 -16.27 -3.13 3.69
C CYS A 2 -17.33 -2.48 2.80
N ILE A 3 -16.96 -2.13 1.60
CA ILE A 3 -17.93 -1.63 0.61
C ILE A 3 -18.58 -2.86 -0.02
N ARG A 4 -19.89 -2.92 0.09
CA ARG A 4 -20.77 -4.09 -0.13
C ARG A 4 -20.51 -4.96 -1.36
N ASP A 5 -19.88 -4.44 -2.40
CA ASP A 5 -20.09 -5.02 -3.71
C ASP A 5 -18.81 -5.38 -4.49
N ARG A 6 -17.61 -4.98 -4.06
CA ARG A 6 -16.40 -5.21 -4.83
C ARG A 6 -15.22 -5.73 -4.02
N TYR A 7 -14.83 -5.08 -2.93
CA TYR A 7 -13.70 -5.48 -2.09
C TYR A 7 -13.77 -4.91 -0.68
N CYS A 8 -13.02 -5.49 0.24
CA CYS A 8 -12.80 -4.99 1.59
C CYS A 8 -11.30 -4.74 1.80
N SER A 9 -10.95 -3.68 2.52
CA SER A 9 -9.56 -3.35 2.84
C SER A 9 -9.23 -3.41 4.33
N ASP A 10 -10.18 -3.86 5.17
CA ASP A 10 -10.03 -3.89 6.63
C ASP A 10 -9.20 -5.12 7.06
N THR A 11 -8.04 -5.30 6.45
CA THR A 11 -7.13 -6.41 6.72
C THR A 11 -5.69 -6.05 6.37
N TYR A 12 -4.75 -6.68 7.04
CA TYR A 12 -3.31 -6.62 6.79
C TYR A 12 -2.65 -7.99 6.97
N SER A 13 -3.43 -9.06 6.76
CA SER A 13 -2.96 -10.44 6.95
C SER A 13 -2.24 -11.03 5.74
N ASP A 14 -2.18 -10.32 4.63
CA ASP A 14 -1.43 -10.68 3.43
C ASP A 14 -0.98 -9.40 2.70
N ASP A 15 0.01 -9.50 1.82
CA ASP A 15 0.52 -8.39 1.02
C ASP A 15 -0.22 -8.28 -0.33
N LEU A 16 -0.75 -9.37 -0.84
CA LEU A 16 -1.51 -9.42 -2.10
C LEU A 16 -3.01 -9.57 -1.83
N PRO A 17 -3.87 -9.19 -2.80
CA PRO A 17 -5.30 -9.46 -2.71
C PRO A 17 -5.59 -10.97 -2.59
N TYR A 18 -6.61 -11.31 -1.82
CA TYR A 18 -7.03 -12.70 -1.61
C TYR A 18 -8.53 -12.81 -1.38
N TRP A 19 -9.05 -14.03 -1.55
CA TRP A 19 -10.47 -14.32 -1.38
C TRP A 19 -10.75 -14.95 -0.01
N ILE A 20 -11.75 -14.40 0.69
CA ILE A 20 -12.37 -15.05 1.84
C ILE A 20 -13.67 -15.69 1.40
N LYS A 21 -13.87 -16.96 1.71
CA LYS A 21 -15.12 -17.69 1.46
C LYS A 21 -15.88 -17.92 2.76
N LYS A 22 -17.18 -17.66 2.76
CA LYS A 22 -18.09 -17.96 3.85
C LYS A 22 -19.38 -18.56 3.28
N GLY A 23 -19.52 -19.88 3.35
CA GLY A 23 -20.58 -20.60 2.66
C GLY A 23 -20.49 -20.37 1.15
N ASN A 24 -21.60 -20.01 0.53
CA ASN A 24 -21.69 -19.74 -0.91
C ASN A 24 -21.26 -18.29 -1.30
N LYS A 25 -20.84 -17.48 -0.34
CA LYS A 25 -20.39 -16.10 -0.59
C LYS A 25 -18.88 -16.02 -0.56
N LYS A 26 -18.32 -15.23 -1.48
CA LYS A 26 -16.89 -14.87 -1.47
C LYS A 26 -16.73 -13.35 -1.41
N GLN A 27 -15.74 -12.89 -0.67
CA GLN A 27 -15.39 -11.49 -0.53
C GLN A 27 -13.93 -11.30 -0.91
N LEU A 28 -13.65 -10.38 -1.83
CA LEU A 28 -12.29 -10.00 -2.16
C LEU A 28 -11.73 -9.10 -1.06
N MET A 29 -10.55 -9.44 -0.57
CA MET A 29 -9.75 -8.62 0.32
C MET A 29 -8.62 -7.97 -0.47
N VAL A 30 -8.49 -6.65 -0.36
CA VAL A 30 -7.35 -5.88 -0.89
C VAL A 30 -6.65 -5.27 0.33
N PRO A 31 -5.65 -5.95 0.89
CA PRO A 31 -5.06 -5.57 2.16
C PRO A 31 -4.31 -4.24 2.11
N TYR A 32 -4.03 -3.68 3.27
CA TYR A 32 -3.09 -2.59 3.46
C TYR A 32 -2.00 -3.02 4.43
N THR A 33 -0.95 -2.22 4.57
CA THR A 33 0.17 -2.51 5.46
C THR A 33 0.23 -1.53 6.62
N LEU A 34 0.73 -1.98 7.76
CA LEU A 34 0.94 -1.14 8.95
C LEU A 34 2.32 -0.49 8.98
N ASP A 35 3.29 -1.07 8.32
CA ASP A 35 4.68 -0.61 8.27
C ASP A 35 4.87 0.58 7.32
N ASN A 36 4.32 0.52 6.10
CA ASN A 36 4.31 1.61 5.13
C ASN A 36 3.17 2.60 5.40
N ASN A 37 3.09 3.09 6.63
CA ASN A 37 1.97 3.89 7.10
C ASN A 37 2.48 5.09 7.91
N ASP A 38 1.99 6.28 7.59
CA ASP A 38 2.37 7.51 8.29
C ASP A 38 1.88 7.57 9.75
N MET A 39 0.98 6.65 10.16
CA MET A 39 0.61 6.47 11.55
C MET A 39 1.83 6.20 12.45
N ARG A 40 2.89 5.64 11.91
CA ARG A 40 4.15 5.43 12.64
C ARG A 40 4.84 6.72 13.10
N PHE A 41 4.44 7.90 12.61
CA PHE A 41 4.84 9.17 13.23
C PHE A 41 4.22 9.41 14.60
N ALA A 42 3.15 8.71 14.92
CA ALA A 42 2.42 8.85 16.18
C ALA A 42 2.56 7.63 17.10
N THR A 43 3.39 6.65 16.74
CA THR A 43 3.62 5.43 17.55
C THR A 43 5.03 5.41 18.12
N ASN A 44 5.20 4.70 19.24
CA ASN A 44 6.51 4.43 19.80
C ASN A 44 7.36 3.64 18.81
N GLN A 45 8.66 3.94 18.75
CA GLN A 45 9.60 3.33 17.78
C GLN A 45 9.18 3.49 16.31
N GLY A 46 8.39 4.50 16.01
CA GLY A 46 7.99 4.86 14.67
C GLY A 46 8.95 5.84 14.02
N PHE A 47 8.43 6.67 13.11
CA PHE A 47 9.23 7.67 12.43
C PHE A 47 9.39 8.95 13.26
N ASN A 48 10.62 9.37 13.49
CA ASN A 48 10.94 10.62 14.16
C ASN A 48 11.15 11.79 13.18
N SER A 49 11.42 11.49 11.92
CA SER A 49 11.65 12.50 10.88
C SER A 49 11.05 12.08 9.54
N GLY A 50 10.83 13.05 8.66
CA GLY A 50 10.41 12.76 7.29
C GLY A 50 11.42 11.93 6.50
N GLU A 51 12.71 12.07 6.77
CA GLU A 51 13.76 11.29 6.13
C GLU A 51 13.65 9.79 6.47
N GLN A 52 13.34 9.45 7.71
CA GLN A 52 13.11 8.06 8.11
C GLN A 52 11.90 7.45 7.38
N PHE A 53 10.81 8.21 7.24
CA PHE A 53 9.66 7.80 6.46
C PHE A 53 10.02 7.56 5.00
N TYR A 54 10.72 8.50 4.37
CA TYR A 54 11.17 8.37 2.99
C TYR A 54 12.06 7.14 2.79
N ASN A 55 13.08 6.96 3.62
CA ASN A 55 14.03 5.85 3.50
C ASN A 55 13.31 4.50 3.67
N TYR A 56 12.42 4.40 4.64
CA TYR A 56 11.64 3.17 4.84
C TYR A 56 10.78 2.82 3.63
N LEU A 57 10.04 3.79 3.09
CA LEU A 57 9.22 3.58 1.89
C LEU A 57 10.06 3.24 0.67
N LYS A 58 11.21 3.92 0.52
CA LYS A 58 12.15 3.67 -0.57
C LYS A 58 12.68 2.25 -0.52
N ASP A 59 13.19 1.81 0.63
CA ASP A 59 13.77 0.48 0.79
C ASP A 59 12.69 -0.62 0.60
N SER A 60 11.48 -0.40 1.11
CA SER A 60 10.34 -1.28 0.86
C SER A 60 10.00 -1.38 -0.63
N PHE A 61 9.97 -0.25 -1.32
CA PHE A 61 9.71 -0.20 -2.76
C PHE A 61 10.81 -0.92 -3.55
N ASP A 62 12.07 -0.66 -3.24
CA ASP A 62 13.21 -1.27 -3.93
C ASP A 62 13.20 -2.80 -3.80
N ALA A 63 12.93 -3.31 -2.59
CA ALA A 63 12.81 -4.74 -2.35
C ALA A 63 11.66 -5.36 -3.16
N LEU A 64 10.46 -4.77 -3.09
CA LEU A 64 9.30 -5.25 -3.83
C LEU A 64 9.46 -5.11 -5.35
N TYR A 65 10.13 -4.07 -5.82
CA TYR A 65 10.43 -3.89 -7.24
C TYR A 65 11.39 -4.98 -7.76
N GLU A 66 12.41 -5.31 -6.99
CA GLU A 66 13.34 -6.40 -7.35
C GLU A 66 12.63 -7.76 -7.37
N GLU A 67 11.85 -8.07 -6.32
CA GLU A 67 11.05 -9.30 -6.27
C GLU A 67 9.97 -9.34 -7.38
N GLY A 68 9.45 -8.17 -7.78
CA GLY A 68 8.46 -8.01 -8.83
C GLY A 68 8.91 -8.50 -10.20
N LYS A 69 10.23 -8.63 -10.44
CA LYS A 69 10.79 -9.20 -11.68
C LYS A 69 10.43 -10.67 -11.88
N THR A 70 10.20 -11.39 -10.81
CA THR A 70 9.89 -12.82 -10.83
C THR A 70 8.43 -13.13 -10.50
N SER A 71 7.78 -12.29 -9.69
CA SER A 71 6.43 -12.53 -9.19
C SER A 71 5.76 -11.19 -8.87
N PRO A 72 4.54 -10.91 -9.36
CA PRO A 72 3.84 -9.65 -9.11
C PRO A 72 3.78 -9.31 -7.61
N LYS A 73 4.03 -8.05 -7.30
CA LYS A 73 3.99 -7.51 -5.93
C LYS A 73 3.02 -6.34 -5.85
N MET A 74 2.55 -6.07 -4.66
CA MET A 74 1.71 -4.91 -4.34
C MET A 74 2.31 -4.16 -3.16
N MET A 75 2.40 -2.84 -3.26
CA MET A 75 2.75 -1.96 -2.16
C MET A 75 1.57 -1.05 -1.84
N SER A 76 1.25 -0.95 -0.57
CA SER A 76 0.21 -0.05 -0.08
C SER A 76 0.82 0.93 0.91
N VAL A 77 0.61 2.22 0.70
CA VAL A 77 1.10 3.27 1.60
C VAL A 77 -0.09 3.93 2.28
N GLY A 78 -0.16 3.81 3.61
CA GLY A 78 -1.21 4.44 4.42
C GLY A 78 -0.88 5.90 4.71
N LEU A 79 -1.80 6.81 4.40
CA LEU A 79 -1.61 8.24 4.58
C LEU A 79 -2.80 8.87 5.32
N HIS A 80 -2.49 9.72 6.30
CA HIS A 80 -3.45 10.54 7.03
C HIS A 80 -3.10 12.02 6.85
N CYS A 81 -4.04 12.82 6.40
CA CYS A 81 -3.79 14.25 6.11
C CYS A 81 -3.20 15.01 7.32
N ARG A 82 -3.62 14.67 8.54
CA ARG A 82 -3.12 15.28 9.79
C ARG A 82 -1.69 14.85 10.16
N LEU A 83 -1.18 13.76 9.60
CA LEU A 83 0.18 13.25 9.87
C LEU A 83 1.14 13.66 8.76
N ILE A 84 1.01 13.07 7.59
CA ILE A 84 1.93 13.36 6.48
C ILE A 84 1.72 14.74 5.86
N GLY A 85 0.53 15.32 5.99
CA GLY A 85 0.22 16.64 5.46
C GLY A 85 0.91 17.81 6.18
N ARG A 86 1.64 17.56 7.28
CA ARG A 86 2.40 18.61 7.97
C ARG A 86 3.59 19.08 7.14
N PRO A 87 3.92 20.39 7.16
CA PRO A 87 4.99 20.96 6.32
C PRO A 87 6.32 20.23 6.43
N GLY A 88 6.74 19.84 7.64
CA GLY A 88 7.99 19.12 7.87
C GLY A 88 7.98 17.64 7.42
N ARG A 89 6.85 17.10 6.99
CA ARG A 89 6.70 15.70 6.57
C ARG A 89 6.32 15.54 5.10
N ILE A 90 5.50 16.44 4.57
CA ILE A 90 4.98 16.34 3.19
C ILE A 90 6.08 16.30 2.12
N GLN A 91 7.23 16.92 2.38
CA GLN A 91 8.36 16.88 1.45
C GLN A 91 8.91 15.48 1.25
N SER A 92 8.85 14.66 2.29
CA SER A 92 9.28 13.24 2.22
C SER A 92 8.38 12.41 1.33
N LEU A 93 7.07 12.63 1.39
CA LEU A 93 6.11 12.00 0.49
C LEU A 93 6.35 12.44 -0.97
N LYS A 94 6.56 13.74 -1.20
CA LYS A 94 6.89 14.25 -2.54
C LYS A 94 8.18 13.63 -3.09
N LYS A 95 9.20 13.53 -2.24
CA LYS A 95 10.48 12.90 -2.58
C LYS A 95 10.28 11.42 -2.97
N PHE A 96 9.47 10.68 -2.22
CA PHE A 96 9.13 9.30 -2.53
C PHE A 96 8.36 9.15 -3.84
N LEU A 97 7.33 9.95 -4.07
CA LEU A 97 6.57 9.94 -5.32
C LEU A 97 7.46 10.24 -6.53
N ASN A 98 8.32 11.26 -6.42
CA ASN A 98 9.30 11.58 -7.46
C ASN A 98 10.33 10.47 -7.69
N TYR A 99 10.61 9.68 -6.66
CA TYR A 99 11.50 8.52 -6.77
C TYR A 99 10.87 7.41 -7.58
N ILE A 100 9.69 6.95 -7.20
CA ILE A 100 9.03 5.81 -7.84
C ILE A 100 8.63 6.07 -9.29
N THR A 101 8.29 7.30 -9.65
CA THR A 101 7.93 7.65 -11.04
C THR A 101 9.08 7.50 -12.05
N LYS A 102 10.30 7.30 -11.59
CA LYS A 102 11.46 7.03 -12.46
C LYS A 102 11.56 5.58 -12.91
N PHE A 103 10.84 4.69 -12.26
CA PHE A 103 10.85 3.26 -12.56
C PHE A 103 9.83 2.91 -13.63
N LYS A 104 10.17 1.92 -14.45
CA LYS A 104 9.25 1.31 -15.43
C LYS A 104 8.55 0.10 -14.79
N ASP A 105 7.51 -0.36 -15.44
CA ASP A 105 6.79 -1.58 -15.04
C ASP A 105 6.15 -1.50 -13.65
N ILE A 106 5.80 -0.29 -13.23
CA ILE A 106 4.98 -0.03 -12.04
C ILE A 106 3.60 0.48 -12.44
N TRP A 107 2.60 0.08 -11.68
CA TRP A 107 1.22 0.51 -11.88
C TRP A 107 0.73 1.28 -10.66
N ILE A 108 0.75 2.60 -10.76
CA ILE A 108 0.21 3.49 -9.71
C ILE A 108 -1.28 3.69 -10.01
N CYS A 109 -2.14 3.14 -9.17
CA CYS A 109 -3.57 3.07 -9.42
C CYS A 109 -4.40 3.18 -8.14
N LYS A 110 -5.72 3.26 -8.29
CA LYS A 110 -6.66 3.20 -7.18
C LYS A 110 -6.87 1.73 -6.75
N ARG A 111 -7.17 1.52 -5.47
CA ARG A 111 -7.48 0.18 -4.94
C ARG A 111 -8.62 -0.51 -5.70
N VAL A 112 -9.62 0.24 -6.15
CA VAL A 112 -10.71 -0.32 -6.96
C VAL A 112 -10.22 -0.90 -8.29
N ASP A 113 -9.16 -0.36 -8.86
CA ASP A 113 -8.60 -0.86 -10.12
C ASP A 113 -7.83 -2.17 -9.88
N ILE A 114 -7.13 -2.27 -8.75
CA ILE A 114 -6.53 -3.54 -8.28
C ILE A 114 -7.63 -4.59 -8.08
N ALA A 115 -8.71 -4.24 -7.40
CA ALA A 115 -9.84 -5.14 -7.18
C ALA A 115 -10.45 -5.65 -8.49
N LYS A 116 -10.68 -4.77 -9.46
CA LYS A 116 -11.19 -5.14 -10.78
C LYS A 116 -10.23 -6.09 -11.53
N HIS A 117 -8.94 -5.77 -11.49
CA HIS A 117 -7.90 -6.60 -12.08
C HIS A 117 -7.89 -8.01 -11.47
N TRP A 118 -7.96 -8.08 -10.13
CA TRP A 118 -7.96 -9.35 -9.41
C TRP A 118 -9.20 -10.19 -9.70
N ILE A 119 -10.38 -9.57 -9.69
CA ILE A 119 -11.64 -10.24 -10.04
C ILE A 119 -11.59 -10.80 -11.46
N LYS A 120 -11.02 -10.06 -12.40
CA LYS A 120 -10.93 -10.50 -13.81
C LYS A 120 -9.98 -11.69 -14.00
N ASN A 121 -8.88 -11.76 -13.27
CA ASN A 121 -7.79 -12.69 -13.55
C ASN A 121 -7.66 -13.83 -12.53
N TYR A 122 -8.24 -13.69 -11.32
CA TYR A 122 -8.04 -14.63 -10.20
C TYR A 122 -9.34 -14.97 -9.46
N SER A 123 -10.49 -14.94 -10.12
CA SER A 123 -11.79 -15.26 -9.50
C SER A 123 -12.11 -16.76 -9.48
#